data_f530090348ca04a2a67ed7645fe7dc45
#
_entry.id   f530090348ca04a2a67ed7645fe7dc45
#
_cell.length_a   1.000
_cell.length_b   1.000
_cell.length_c   1.000
_cell.angle_alpha   90.00
_cell.angle_beta   90.00
_cell.angle_gamma   90.00
#
_symmetry.space_group_name_H-M   'P 1'
#
loop_
_entity.id
_entity.type
_entity.pdbx_description
1 polymer ?
#
loop_
_entity_poly.entity_id
_entity_poly.type
_entity_poly.pdbx_seq_one_letter_code
_entity_poly.pdbx_strand_id
1 'polypeptide(L)'
;MSLKNWDNKTWLSSPSYIKSFNNFLLKQVKLNKNSQILDIGCGRGKILGSLSSTLSSKRKSIGIDIEKHKDRDKRIIFKKIDALKFLKKNKKRFDLILVKQTIHLFKIKDIKTILKFSKRLLNLNGKIIIFTLDPVNNEIPTFSIMKKKLNKALIRDKKIIKSISYSFKGQLVRGFSYKVKISKKKYMEMVKSKYISVLLGMSHKLISNGLNEIKKKYKKQISFQDKLICLVLNR
;
A
#
# COMPACT_ATOMS: atom_id res chain seq x y z
N MET A 1 -4.44 -15.29 10.55
CA MET A 1 -5.37 -14.14 10.55
C MET A 1 -5.38 -13.52 9.17
N SER A 2 -6.56 -13.28 8.60
CA SER A 2 -6.74 -12.77 7.23
C SER A 2 -6.62 -11.24 7.20
N LEU A 3 -5.89 -10.70 6.22
CA LEU A 3 -5.82 -9.27 5.89
C LEU A 3 -7.08 -8.79 5.14
N LYS A 4 -8.14 -9.60 5.14
CA LYS A 4 -9.35 -9.36 4.37
C LYS A 4 -10.07 -8.08 4.83
N ASN A 5 -10.33 -7.18 3.88
CA ASN A 5 -11.05 -5.91 4.09
C ASN A 5 -10.43 -4.98 5.17
N TRP A 6 -9.14 -5.09 5.44
CA TRP A 6 -8.43 -4.34 6.47
C TRP A 6 -8.48 -2.81 6.28
N ASP A 7 -8.53 -2.35 5.03
CA ASP A 7 -8.60 -0.93 4.67
C ASP A 7 -10.02 -0.37 4.73
N ASN A 8 -11.05 -1.22 4.93
CA ASN A 8 -12.42 -0.79 4.97
C ASN A 8 -12.67 0.17 6.15
N LYS A 9 -13.38 1.28 5.89
CA LYS A 9 -13.68 2.32 6.89
C LYS A 9 -12.45 3.07 7.45
N THR A 10 -11.27 2.92 6.84
CA THR A 10 -10.07 3.72 7.18
C THR A 10 -9.98 4.97 6.31
N TRP A 11 -9.02 5.87 6.60
CA TRP A 11 -8.72 7.01 5.72
C TRP A 11 -8.22 6.55 4.35
N LEU A 12 -7.54 5.39 4.27
CA LEU A 12 -6.98 4.83 3.04
C LEU A 12 -8.03 4.52 1.98
N SER A 13 -9.30 4.37 2.38
CA SER A 13 -10.43 4.13 1.48
C SER A 13 -11.29 5.37 1.25
N SER A 14 -10.94 6.53 1.83
CA SER A 14 -11.68 7.77 1.58
C SER A 14 -11.46 8.29 0.16
N PRO A 15 -12.48 8.86 -0.49
CA PRO A 15 -12.34 9.43 -1.83
C PRO A 15 -11.26 10.49 -1.92
N SER A 16 -11.10 11.34 -0.89
CA SER A 16 -10.10 12.40 -0.83
C SER A 16 -8.67 11.83 -0.78
N TYR A 17 -8.43 10.79 0.03
CA TYR A 17 -7.14 10.11 0.05
C TYR A 17 -6.82 9.47 -1.30
N ILE A 18 -7.76 8.73 -1.88
CA ILE A 18 -7.57 8.05 -3.16
C ILE A 18 -7.27 9.07 -4.26
N LYS A 19 -8.00 10.19 -4.32
CA LYS A 19 -7.75 11.28 -5.27
C LYS A 19 -6.36 11.89 -5.09
N SER A 20 -5.99 12.23 -3.84
CA SER A 20 -4.66 12.78 -3.53
C SER A 20 -3.53 11.82 -3.91
N PHE A 21 -3.69 10.53 -3.57
CA PHE A 21 -2.72 9.50 -3.92
C PHE A 21 -2.57 9.33 -5.45
N ASN A 22 -3.68 9.24 -6.18
CA ASN A 22 -3.66 9.10 -7.64
C ASN A 22 -3.04 10.33 -8.32
N ASN A 23 -3.34 11.53 -7.84
CA ASN A 23 -2.71 12.76 -8.35
C ASN A 23 -1.19 12.75 -8.13
N PHE A 24 -0.73 12.29 -6.95
CA PHE A 24 0.70 12.14 -6.70
C PHE A 24 1.32 11.08 -7.61
N LEU A 25 0.68 9.92 -7.77
CA LEU A 25 1.14 8.83 -8.62
C LEU A 25 1.30 9.26 -10.08
N LEU A 26 0.34 10.01 -10.63
CA LEU A 26 0.37 10.51 -12.01
C LEU A 26 1.49 11.52 -12.26
N LYS A 27 2.02 12.18 -11.22
CA LYS A 27 3.25 13.00 -11.33
C LYS A 27 4.52 12.15 -11.47
N GLN A 28 4.49 10.87 -11.10
CA GLN A 28 5.66 9.99 -11.15
C GLN A 28 5.77 9.20 -12.45
N VAL A 29 4.66 9.02 -13.16
CA VAL A 29 4.59 8.21 -14.39
C VAL A 29 3.59 8.78 -15.37
N LYS A 30 3.99 8.90 -16.66
CA LYS A 30 3.10 9.32 -17.72
C LYS A 30 2.19 8.15 -18.13
N LEU A 31 0.90 8.29 -17.85
CA LEU A 31 -0.14 7.31 -18.21
C LEU A 31 -1.22 7.99 -19.06
N ASN A 32 -1.89 7.19 -19.88
CA ASN A 32 -3.01 7.63 -20.73
C ASN A 32 -4.10 6.54 -20.80
N LYS A 33 -5.16 6.79 -21.55
CA LYS A 33 -6.30 5.87 -21.72
C LYS A 33 -5.95 4.48 -22.24
N ASN A 34 -4.80 4.28 -22.88
CA ASN A 34 -4.35 2.99 -23.43
C ASN A 34 -3.37 2.27 -22.50
N SER A 35 -2.91 2.90 -21.43
CA SER A 35 -1.90 2.35 -20.51
C SER A 35 -2.37 1.07 -19.85
N GLN A 36 -1.47 0.08 -19.79
CA GLN A 36 -1.68 -1.19 -19.09
C GLN A 36 -1.10 -1.10 -17.68
N ILE A 37 -1.92 -1.34 -16.66
CA ILE A 37 -1.53 -1.17 -15.26
C ILE A 37 -1.74 -2.49 -14.51
N LEU A 38 -0.74 -2.89 -13.73
CA LEU A 38 -0.79 -3.98 -12.76
C LEU A 38 -0.63 -3.41 -11.35
N ASP A 39 -1.52 -3.79 -10.44
CA ASP A 39 -1.40 -3.48 -9.01
C ASP A 39 -1.20 -4.80 -8.23
N ILE A 40 -0.05 -4.94 -7.58
CA ILE A 40 0.35 -6.12 -6.80
C ILE A 40 -0.01 -5.89 -5.33
N GLY A 41 -0.90 -6.73 -4.79
CA GLY A 41 -1.49 -6.54 -3.47
C GLY A 41 -2.55 -5.44 -3.50
N CYS A 42 -3.39 -5.47 -4.51
CA CYS A 42 -4.37 -4.41 -4.79
C CYS A 42 -5.49 -4.29 -3.75
N GLY A 43 -5.61 -5.24 -2.83
CA GLY A 43 -6.72 -5.29 -1.88
C GLY A 43 -8.07 -5.27 -2.59
N ARG A 44 -8.93 -4.30 -2.27
CA ARG A 44 -10.24 -4.11 -2.92
C ARG A 44 -10.15 -3.42 -4.30
N GLY A 45 -8.96 -2.97 -4.70
CA GLY A 45 -8.72 -2.33 -5.99
C GLY A 45 -9.30 -0.91 -6.14
N LYS A 46 -9.66 -0.23 -5.04
CA LYS A 46 -10.29 1.10 -5.08
C LYS A 46 -9.38 2.17 -5.67
N ILE A 47 -8.10 2.15 -5.35
CA ILE A 47 -7.09 3.06 -5.93
C ILE A 47 -6.99 2.83 -7.44
N LEU A 48 -6.81 1.57 -7.85
CA LEU A 48 -6.67 1.21 -9.26
C LEU A 48 -7.93 1.51 -10.06
N GLY A 49 -9.12 1.24 -9.50
CA GLY A 49 -10.40 1.55 -10.13
C GLY A 49 -10.62 3.05 -10.29
N SER A 50 -10.26 3.85 -9.28
CA SER A 50 -10.30 5.31 -9.37
C SER A 50 -9.32 5.84 -10.41
N LEU A 51 -8.09 5.31 -10.45
CA LEU A 51 -7.08 5.66 -11.44
C LEU A 51 -7.57 5.35 -12.87
N SER A 52 -8.17 4.17 -13.09
CA SER A 52 -8.76 3.79 -14.37
C SER A 52 -9.86 4.76 -14.83
N SER A 53 -10.70 5.24 -13.91
CA SER A 53 -11.70 6.28 -14.23
C SER A 53 -11.06 7.62 -14.57
N THR A 54 -10.06 8.07 -13.80
CA THR A 54 -9.35 9.33 -14.06
C THR A 54 -8.68 9.34 -15.45
N LEU A 55 -8.15 8.19 -15.88
CA LEU A 55 -7.51 8.04 -17.19
C LEU A 55 -8.50 7.77 -18.34
N SER A 56 -9.78 7.59 -18.05
CA SER A 56 -10.77 7.12 -19.04
C SER A 56 -10.28 5.86 -19.76
N SER A 57 -9.75 4.90 -18.97
CA SER A 57 -9.01 3.74 -19.48
C SER A 57 -9.84 2.90 -20.43
N LYS A 58 -9.36 2.71 -21.67
CA LYS A 58 -10.00 1.83 -22.68
C LYS A 58 -9.89 0.34 -22.31
N ARG A 59 -8.89 -0.04 -21.52
CA ARG A 59 -8.67 -1.42 -21.08
C ARG A 59 -8.69 -1.48 -19.56
N LYS A 60 -9.35 -2.50 -19.01
CA LYS A 60 -9.38 -2.71 -17.56
C LYS A 60 -7.98 -3.03 -17.04
N SER A 61 -7.54 -2.27 -16.05
CA SER A 61 -6.31 -2.54 -15.30
C SER A 61 -6.42 -3.86 -14.51
N ILE A 62 -5.29 -4.51 -14.23
CA ILE A 62 -5.24 -5.78 -13.52
C ILE A 62 -4.81 -5.54 -12.07
N GLY A 63 -5.62 -5.99 -11.12
CA GLY A 63 -5.26 -6.05 -9.70
C GLY A 63 -5.11 -7.50 -9.26
N ILE A 64 -4.01 -7.82 -8.57
CA ILE A 64 -3.78 -9.15 -8.00
C ILE A 64 -3.66 -9.07 -6.48
N ASP A 65 -4.21 -10.07 -5.79
CA ASP A 65 -4.09 -10.23 -4.35
C ASP A 65 -4.22 -11.71 -3.97
N ILE A 66 -3.64 -12.10 -2.83
CA ILE A 66 -3.78 -13.47 -2.30
C ILE A 66 -5.15 -13.67 -1.63
N GLU A 67 -5.78 -12.58 -1.18
CA GLU A 67 -7.08 -12.61 -0.51
C GLU A 67 -8.20 -12.18 -1.45
N LYS A 68 -9.35 -12.88 -1.36
CA LYS A 68 -10.57 -12.47 -2.06
C LYS A 68 -11.36 -11.50 -1.19
N HIS A 69 -11.15 -10.21 -1.42
CA HIS A 69 -11.88 -9.16 -0.69
C HIS A 69 -13.35 -9.07 -1.11
N LYS A 70 -14.23 -8.67 -0.18
CA LYS A 70 -15.58 -8.19 -0.48
C LYS A 70 -15.50 -6.76 -1.06
N ASP A 71 -16.54 -6.28 -1.69
CA ASP A 71 -16.66 -4.90 -2.19
C ASP A 71 -15.51 -4.46 -3.12
N ARG A 72 -15.02 -5.39 -3.92
CA ARG A 72 -13.99 -5.10 -4.93
C ARG A 72 -14.49 -4.11 -5.96
N ASP A 73 -13.59 -3.31 -6.48
CA ASP A 73 -13.90 -2.37 -7.54
C ASP A 73 -14.20 -3.10 -8.85
N LYS A 74 -15.38 -2.85 -9.44
CA LYS A 74 -15.83 -3.49 -10.67
C LYS A 74 -15.14 -2.96 -11.94
N ARG A 75 -14.42 -1.86 -11.84
CA ARG A 75 -13.71 -1.21 -12.95
C ARG A 75 -12.39 -1.90 -13.31
N ILE A 76 -11.93 -2.86 -12.49
CA ILE A 76 -10.68 -3.60 -12.69
C ILE A 76 -10.92 -5.08 -12.94
N ILE A 77 -9.90 -5.76 -13.49
CA ILE A 77 -9.81 -7.21 -13.51
C ILE A 77 -9.10 -7.65 -12.24
N PHE A 78 -9.86 -8.19 -11.28
CA PHE A 78 -9.28 -8.75 -10.06
C PHE A 78 -8.91 -10.22 -10.26
N LYS A 79 -7.69 -10.60 -9.84
CA LYS A 79 -7.25 -12.00 -9.80
C LYS A 79 -6.78 -12.38 -8.40
N LYS A 80 -7.39 -13.41 -7.81
CA LYS A 80 -6.89 -14.01 -6.57
C LYS A 80 -5.73 -14.94 -6.92
N ILE A 81 -4.50 -14.44 -6.77
CA ILE A 81 -3.29 -15.18 -7.13
C ILE A 81 -2.08 -14.61 -6.38
N ASP A 82 -1.12 -15.48 -6.09
CA ASP A 82 0.19 -15.08 -5.57
C ASP A 82 0.99 -14.29 -6.60
N ALA A 83 1.71 -13.25 -6.15
CA ALA A 83 2.47 -12.35 -7.02
C ALA A 83 3.52 -13.07 -7.86
N LEU A 84 4.32 -13.97 -7.26
CA LEU A 84 5.36 -14.72 -8.00
C LEU A 84 4.74 -15.65 -9.04
N LYS A 85 3.65 -16.35 -8.68
CA LYS A 85 2.92 -17.22 -9.62
C LYS A 85 2.39 -16.43 -10.80
N PHE A 86 1.79 -15.25 -10.55
CA PHE A 86 1.28 -14.38 -11.61
C PHE A 86 2.41 -13.89 -12.51
N LEU A 87 3.47 -13.30 -11.94
CA LEU A 87 4.56 -12.70 -12.68
C LEU A 87 5.35 -13.72 -13.53
N LYS A 88 5.48 -14.96 -13.04
CA LYS A 88 6.13 -16.06 -13.81
C LYS A 88 5.33 -16.44 -15.06
N LYS A 89 4.01 -16.54 -14.94
CA LYS A 89 3.13 -17.05 -16.02
C LYS A 89 2.66 -15.94 -16.97
N ASN A 90 2.69 -14.68 -16.54
CA ASN A 90 2.15 -13.59 -17.33
C ASN A 90 3.08 -13.21 -18.49
N LYS A 91 2.48 -12.99 -19.67
CA LYS A 91 3.18 -12.53 -20.90
C LYS A 91 2.85 -11.06 -21.24
N LYS A 92 1.81 -10.48 -20.62
CA LYS A 92 1.43 -9.08 -20.87
C LYS A 92 2.47 -8.13 -20.30
N ARG A 93 2.73 -7.04 -21.01
CA ARG A 93 3.57 -5.95 -20.54
C ARG A 93 2.74 -4.82 -19.95
N PHE A 94 3.37 -4.01 -19.10
CA PHE A 94 2.72 -2.94 -18.34
C PHE A 94 3.48 -1.63 -18.42
N ASP A 95 2.75 -0.54 -18.45
CA ASP A 95 3.30 0.81 -18.35
C ASP A 95 3.53 1.21 -16.89
N LEU A 96 2.74 0.62 -15.99
CA LEU A 96 2.90 0.77 -14.55
C LEU A 96 2.69 -0.58 -13.85
N ILE A 97 3.64 -0.94 -12.98
CA ILE A 97 3.46 -1.97 -11.96
C ILE A 97 3.50 -1.27 -10.61
N LEU A 98 2.35 -1.21 -9.94
CA LEU A 98 2.19 -0.59 -8.63
C LEU A 98 2.33 -1.64 -7.53
N VAL A 99 3.03 -1.29 -6.44
CA VAL A 99 3.09 -2.08 -5.20
C VAL A 99 2.87 -1.12 -4.03
N LYS A 100 1.63 -0.99 -3.57
CA LYS A 100 1.31 -0.04 -2.50
C LYS A 100 1.07 -0.75 -1.18
N GLN A 101 1.91 -0.43 -0.18
CA GLN A 101 1.82 -0.97 1.19
C GLN A 101 1.70 -2.51 1.24
N THR A 102 2.39 -3.19 0.32
CA THR A 102 2.37 -4.66 0.17
C THR A 102 3.78 -5.25 0.23
N ILE A 103 4.81 -4.49 -0.13
CA ILE A 103 6.19 -4.97 -0.23
C ILE A 103 6.69 -5.63 1.08
N HIS A 104 6.24 -5.12 2.23
CA HIS A 104 6.59 -5.64 3.55
C HIS A 104 5.92 -6.98 3.90
N LEU A 105 4.95 -7.44 3.11
CA LEU A 105 4.29 -8.73 3.30
C LEU A 105 5.03 -9.87 2.61
N PHE A 106 5.93 -9.56 1.67
CA PHE A 106 6.73 -10.57 0.99
C PHE A 106 7.91 -11.05 1.86
N LYS A 107 8.34 -12.28 1.63
CA LYS A 107 9.62 -12.77 2.17
C LYS A 107 10.76 -11.98 1.52
N ILE A 108 11.77 -11.59 2.29
CA ILE A 108 12.89 -10.76 1.78
C ILE A 108 13.55 -11.41 0.57
N LYS A 109 13.74 -12.75 0.59
CA LYS A 109 14.30 -13.51 -0.54
C LYS A 109 13.46 -13.42 -1.82
N ASP A 110 12.15 -13.24 -1.70
CA ASP A 110 11.23 -13.20 -2.85
C ASP A 110 11.15 -11.81 -3.48
N ILE A 111 11.47 -10.74 -2.73
CA ILE A 111 11.37 -9.35 -3.20
C ILE A 111 12.24 -9.14 -4.45
N LYS A 112 13.51 -9.60 -4.44
CA LYS A 112 14.40 -9.48 -5.61
C LYS A 112 13.82 -10.19 -6.84
N THR A 113 13.25 -11.37 -6.65
CA THR A 113 12.64 -12.15 -7.73
C THR A 113 11.38 -11.48 -8.27
N ILE A 114 10.51 -10.97 -7.39
CA ILE A 114 9.32 -10.19 -7.77
C ILE A 114 9.73 -8.99 -8.61
N LEU A 115 10.72 -8.21 -8.18
CA LEU A 115 11.17 -7.03 -8.90
C LEU A 115 11.84 -7.38 -10.25
N LYS A 116 12.64 -8.45 -10.31
CA LYS A 116 13.24 -8.96 -11.56
C LYS A 116 12.16 -9.33 -12.58
N PHE A 117 11.14 -10.09 -12.18
CA PHE A 117 10.04 -10.43 -13.06
C PHE A 117 9.19 -9.22 -13.43
N SER A 118 8.93 -8.32 -12.48
CA SER A 118 8.23 -7.07 -12.75
C SER A 118 8.96 -6.23 -13.80
N LYS A 119 10.28 -6.07 -13.67
CA LYS A 119 11.10 -5.34 -14.66
C LYS A 119 10.99 -5.95 -16.07
N ARG A 120 11.02 -7.29 -16.19
CA ARG A 120 10.84 -8.00 -17.47
C ARG A 120 9.49 -7.70 -18.12
N LEU A 121 8.45 -7.49 -17.31
CA LEU A 121 7.09 -7.23 -17.77
C LEU A 121 6.79 -5.75 -18.00
N LEU A 122 7.76 -4.85 -17.90
CA LEU A 122 7.56 -3.45 -18.25
C LEU A 122 7.62 -3.22 -19.76
N ASN A 123 6.81 -2.29 -20.25
CA ASN A 123 6.98 -1.62 -21.54
C ASN A 123 8.26 -0.77 -21.51
N LEU A 124 8.71 -0.26 -22.66
CA LEU A 124 9.98 0.47 -22.79
C LEU A 124 10.12 1.62 -21.78
N ASN A 125 9.09 2.43 -21.62
CA ASN A 125 9.04 3.56 -20.68
C ASN A 125 8.23 3.24 -19.42
N GLY A 126 7.98 1.95 -19.16
CA GLY A 126 7.21 1.49 -18.02
C GLY A 126 7.99 1.64 -16.71
N LYS A 127 7.25 1.77 -15.62
CA LYS A 127 7.82 1.94 -14.28
C LYS A 127 7.25 0.94 -13.28
N ILE A 128 8.09 0.54 -12.32
CA ILE A 128 7.64 -0.07 -11.07
C ILE A 128 7.62 1.04 -10.04
N ILE A 129 6.48 1.23 -9.37
CA ILE A 129 6.35 2.23 -8.31
C ILE A 129 5.92 1.54 -7.02
N ILE A 130 6.75 1.69 -5.98
CA ILE A 130 6.56 1.03 -4.70
C ILE A 130 6.28 2.10 -3.65
N PHE A 131 5.19 1.94 -2.89
CA PHE A 131 4.89 2.77 -1.73
C PHE A 131 4.94 1.92 -0.47
N THR A 132 5.69 2.40 0.52
CA THR A 132 5.71 1.84 1.88
C THR A 132 5.68 2.95 2.91
N LEU A 133 5.34 2.64 4.15
CA LEU A 133 5.37 3.63 5.23
C LEU A 133 6.77 4.26 5.31
N ASP A 134 6.80 5.57 5.59
CA ASP A 134 8.08 6.25 5.88
C ASP A 134 8.67 5.65 7.16
N PRO A 135 9.85 5.02 7.11
CA PRO A 135 10.41 4.37 8.28
C PRO A 135 11.12 5.33 9.25
N VAL A 136 11.26 6.60 8.86
CA VAL A 136 11.94 7.63 9.67
C VAL A 136 10.91 8.60 10.26
N ASN A 137 10.03 9.13 9.41
CA ASN A 137 9.11 10.21 9.77
C ASN A 137 7.67 9.71 9.97
N ASN A 138 7.48 8.51 10.52
CA ASN A 138 6.15 7.95 10.72
C ASN A 138 5.40 8.64 11.86
N GLU A 139 4.19 9.14 11.58
CA GLU A 139 3.34 9.84 12.53
C GLU A 139 2.05 9.05 12.89
N ILE A 140 1.92 7.79 12.47
CA ILE A 140 0.73 7.01 12.80
C ILE A 140 0.55 6.96 14.31
N PRO A 141 -0.61 7.38 14.85
CA PRO A 141 -0.88 7.34 16.28
C PRO A 141 -0.78 5.91 16.82
N THR A 142 -0.11 5.74 17.95
CA THR A 142 0.15 4.42 18.51
C THR A 142 -0.04 4.42 20.03
N PHE A 143 -0.39 3.27 20.57
CA PHE A 143 -0.22 2.92 21.98
C PHE A 143 1.10 2.16 22.18
N SER A 144 1.55 1.98 23.42
CA SER A 144 2.90 1.56 23.75
C SER A 144 3.36 0.27 23.06
N ILE A 145 2.59 -0.80 23.09
CA ILE A 145 2.93 -2.08 22.46
C ILE A 145 2.87 -1.97 20.92
N MET A 146 1.88 -1.23 20.40
CA MET A 146 1.78 -0.97 18.95
C MET A 146 3.02 -0.23 18.46
N LYS A 147 3.49 0.80 19.20
CA LYS A 147 4.69 1.56 18.86
C LYS A 147 5.92 0.66 18.77
N LYS A 148 6.13 -0.23 19.76
CA LYS A 148 7.26 -1.18 19.74
C LYS A 148 7.21 -2.10 18.51
N LYS A 149 6.04 -2.65 18.18
CA LYS A 149 5.87 -3.52 17.00
C LYS A 149 6.01 -2.76 15.68
N LEU A 150 5.46 -1.55 15.60
CA LEU A 150 5.58 -0.71 14.40
C LEU A 150 7.05 -0.33 14.16
N ASN A 151 7.78 0.07 15.19
CA ASN A 151 9.21 0.40 15.06
C ASN A 151 10.03 -0.79 14.52
N LYS A 152 9.77 -2.03 15.01
CA LYS A 152 10.42 -3.23 14.47
C LYS A 152 10.09 -3.45 12.99
N ALA A 153 8.84 -3.24 12.60
CA ALA A 153 8.41 -3.34 11.21
C ALA A 153 9.09 -2.28 10.33
N LEU A 154 9.16 -1.03 10.80
CA LEU A 154 9.80 0.08 10.07
C LEU A 154 11.32 -0.12 9.90
N ILE A 155 12.01 -0.71 10.89
CA ILE A 155 13.43 -1.09 10.75
C ILE A 155 13.59 -2.12 9.62
N ARG A 156 12.69 -3.11 9.54
CA ARG A 156 12.68 -4.08 8.44
C ARG A 156 12.43 -3.40 7.10
N ASP A 157 11.45 -2.50 7.04
CA ASP A 157 11.11 -1.77 5.82
C ASP A 157 12.28 -0.89 5.36
N LYS A 158 13.01 -0.26 6.27
CA LYS A 158 14.25 0.48 5.97
C LYS A 158 15.31 -0.41 5.30
N LYS A 159 15.49 -1.66 5.78
CA LYS A 159 16.38 -2.64 5.17
C LYS A 159 15.91 -3.04 3.76
N ILE A 160 14.60 -3.25 3.57
CA ILE A 160 14.02 -3.55 2.26
C ILE A 160 14.27 -2.40 1.28
N ILE A 161 13.97 -1.16 1.66
CA ILE A 161 14.22 0.04 0.86
C ILE A 161 15.69 0.10 0.44
N LYS A 162 16.62 -0.02 1.41
CA LYS A 162 18.07 -0.01 1.14
C LYS A 162 18.48 -1.11 0.15
N SER A 163 17.94 -2.32 0.30
CA SER A 163 18.22 -3.44 -0.61
C SER A 163 17.71 -3.18 -2.03
N ILE A 164 16.52 -2.58 -2.17
CA ILE A 164 15.97 -2.20 -3.47
C ILE A 164 16.84 -1.11 -4.09
N SER A 165 17.21 -0.09 -3.32
CA SER A 165 18.08 1.00 -3.75
C SER A 165 19.42 0.52 -4.28
N TYR A 166 20.01 -0.44 -3.62
CA TYR A 166 21.27 -1.04 -4.07
C TYR A 166 21.12 -1.85 -5.36
N SER A 167 19.99 -2.55 -5.51
CA SER A 167 19.76 -3.45 -6.67
C SER A 167 19.30 -2.72 -7.93
N PHE A 168 18.78 -1.51 -7.82
CA PHE A 168 18.24 -0.71 -8.94
C PHE A 168 18.92 0.66 -8.98
N LYS A 169 20.01 0.78 -9.75
CA LYS A 169 20.67 2.06 -10.00
C LYS A 169 19.73 3.02 -10.73
N GLY A 170 19.81 4.32 -10.44
CA GLY A 170 19.01 5.35 -11.10
C GLY A 170 17.55 5.45 -10.64
N GLN A 171 17.20 4.82 -9.52
CA GLN A 171 15.88 5.00 -8.92
C GLN A 171 15.68 6.41 -8.39
N LEU A 172 14.42 6.86 -8.39
CA LEU A 172 14.02 8.09 -7.73
C LEU A 172 13.30 7.77 -6.43
N VAL A 173 13.65 8.49 -5.37
CA VAL A 173 12.96 8.43 -4.08
C VAL A 173 12.15 9.72 -3.89
N ARG A 174 10.88 9.59 -3.55
CA ARG A 174 9.94 10.70 -3.32
C ARG A 174 9.14 10.44 -2.05
N GLY A 175 8.57 11.48 -1.47
CA GLY A 175 7.67 11.40 -0.32
C GLY A 175 6.23 11.71 -0.73
N PHE A 176 5.29 10.87 -0.32
CA PHE A 176 3.86 11.19 -0.33
C PHE A 176 3.42 11.46 1.09
N SER A 177 2.66 12.52 1.29
CA SER A 177 2.08 12.88 2.59
C SER A 177 0.62 13.24 2.44
N TYR A 178 -0.22 12.75 3.35
CA TYR A 178 -1.64 13.05 3.40
C TYR A 178 -2.07 13.38 4.83
N LYS A 179 -2.67 14.57 5.03
CA LYS A 179 -3.15 14.99 6.35
C LYS A 179 -4.43 14.24 6.73
N VAL A 180 -4.35 13.44 7.77
CA VAL A 180 -5.48 12.69 8.33
C VAL A 180 -6.06 13.46 9.51
N LYS A 181 -7.38 13.70 9.48
CA LYS A 181 -8.15 14.20 10.61
C LYS A 181 -9.35 13.27 10.85
N ILE A 182 -9.39 12.60 11.98
CA ILE A 182 -10.45 11.64 12.33
C ILE A 182 -10.87 11.80 13.79
N SER A 183 -12.10 11.42 14.11
CA SER A 183 -12.54 11.40 15.51
C SER A 183 -11.79 10.28 16.28
N LYS A 184 -11.56 10.52 17.57
CA LYS A 184 -11.00 9.49 18.46
C LYS A 184 -11.82 8.20 18.42
N LYS A 185 -13.16 8.30 18.42
CA LYS A 185 -14.07 7.14 18.33
C LYS A 185 -13.75 6.30 17.09
N LYS A 186 -13.71 6.93 15.90
CA LYS A 186 -13.41 6.24 14.64
C LYS A 186 -12.01 5.60 14.64
N TYR A 187 -11.00 6.29 15.19
CA TYR A 187 -9.67 5.72 15.29
C TYR A 187 -9.62 4.48 16.20
N MET A 188 -10.30 4.53 17.34
CA MET A 188 -10.41 3.39 18.26
C MET A 188 -11.12 2.20 17.59
N GLU A 189 -12.18 2.43 16.81
CA GLU A 189 -12.85 1.40 16.01
C GLU A 189 -11.91 0.74 15.00
N MET A 190 -11.07 1.54 14.33
CA MET A 190 -10.05 1.03 13.41
C MET A 190 -9.01 0.17 14.13
N VAL A 191 -8.52 0.60 15.29
CA VAL A 191 -7.58 -0.19 16.12
C VAL A 191 -8.22 -1.50 16.56
N LYS A 192 -9.49 -1.46 17.02
CA LYS A 192 -10.28 -2.65 17.39
C LYS A 192 -10.41 -3.61 16.20
N SER A 193 -10.60 -3.09 15.01
CA SER A 193 -10.69 -3.87 13.75
C SER A 193 -9.33 -4.26 13.18
N LYS A 194 -8.22 -3.95 13.88
CA LYS A 194 -6.84 -4.29 13.46
C LYS A 194 -6.48 -3.80 12.06
N TYR A 195 -6.72 -2.52 11.79
CA TYR A 195 -6.58 -1.89 10.47
C TYR A 195 -5.16 -1.88 9.86
N ILE A 196 -4.14 -2.22 10.63
CA ILE A 196 -2.74 -2.28 10.19
C ILE A 196 -2.10 -3.60 10.63
N SER A 197 -1.19 -4.13 9.83
CA SER A 197 -0.61 -5.47 9.97
C SER A 197 0.03 -5.73 11.35
N VAL A 198 0.62 -4.73 11.97
CA VAL A 198 1.24 -4.87 13.31
C VAL A 198 0.24 -5.19 14.43
N LEU A 199 -1.06 -4.96 14.20
CA LEU A 199 -2.12 -5.28 15.15
C LEU A 199 -2.66 -6.72 14.99
N LEU A 200 -2.43 -7.37 13.86
CA LEU A 200 -3.04 -8.67 13.54
C LEU A 200 -2.72 -9.75 14.56
N GLY A 201 -1.48 -9.83 15.02
CA GLY A 201 -1.03 -10.80 16.02
C GLY A 201 -1.26 -10.40 17.47
N MET A 202 -2.02 -9.33 17.77
CA MET A 202 -2.31 -8.91 19.13
C MET A 202 -3.56 -9.61 19.67
N SER A 203 -3.50 -10.05 20.93
CA SER A 203 -4.66 -10.58 21.66
C SER A 203 -5.71 -9.49 21.92
N HIS A 204 -6.94 -9.90 22.22
CA HIS A 204 -8.00 -8.95 22.60
C HIS A 204 -7.62 -8.12 23.82
N LYS A 205 -6.97 -8.72 24.83
CA LYS A 205 -6.48 -8.03 26.05
C LYS A 205 -5.48 -6.91 25.68
N LEU A 206 -4.51 -7.17 24.80
CA LEU A 206 -3.53 -6.17 24.39
C LEU A 206 -4.18 -5.01 23.58
N ILE A 207 -5.15 -5.33 22.73
CA ILE A 207 -5.91 -4.29 22.01
C ILE A 207 -6.74 -3.47 22.99
N SER A 208 -7.44 -4.08 23.94
CA SER A 208 -8.25 -3.37 24.94
C SER A 208 -7.40 -2.41 25.78
N ASN A 209 -6.25 -2.87 26.28
CA ASN A 209 -5.31 -2.02 27.01
C ASN A 209 -4.82 -0.84 26.14
N GLY A 210 -4.47 -1.12 24.89
CA GLY A 210 -4.08 -0.06 23.94
C GLY A 210 -5.19 0.95 23.65
N LEU A 211 -6.45 0.52 23.59
CA LEU A 211 -7.60 1.43 23.45
C LEU A 211 -7.74 2.35 24.67
N ASN A 212 -7.48 1.86 25.88
CA ASN A 212 -7.47 2.68 27.09
C ASN A 212 -6.34 3.73 27.06
N GLU A 213 -5.14 3.36 26.58
CA GLU A 213 -4.06 4.32 26.36
C GLU A 213 -4.47 5.42 25.37
N ILE A 214 -5.06 5.05 24.23
CA ILE A 214 -5.56 6.01 23.22
C ILE A 214 -6.65 6.91 23.82
N LYS A 215 -7.59 6.35 24.60
CA LYS A 215 -8.67 7.11 25.25
C LYS A 215 -8.11 8.19 26.16
N LYS A 216 -7.06 7.90 26.95
CA LYS A 216 -6.37 8.84 27.85
C LYS A 216 -5.56 9.88 27.07
N LYS A 217 -4.82 9.47 26.02
CA LYS A 217 -3.89 10.31 25.28
C LYS A 217 -4.56 11.37 24.41
N TYR A 218 -5.69 11.04 23.79
CA TYR A 218 -6.36 11.92 22.81
C TYR A 218 -7.69 12.44 23.34
N LYS A 219 -8.00 13.73 23.14
CA LYS A 219 -9.28 14.35 23.51
C LYS A 219 -10.41 13.90 22.55
N LYS A 220 -10.83 14.76 21.61
CA LYS A 220 -11.96 14.47 20.69
C LYS A 220 -11.50 14.05 19.29
N GLN A 221 -10.40 14.61 18.80
CA GLN A 221 -9.90 14.45 17.44
C GLN A 221 -8.42 14.01 17.43
N ILE A 222 -8.07 13.24 16.42
CA ILE A 222 -6.71 12.79 16.15
C ILE A 222 -6.30 13.33 14.77
N SER A 223 -5.16 14.02 14.71
CA SER A 223 -4.59 14.54 13.47
C SER A 223 -3.14 14.06 13.34
N PHE A 224 -2.74 13.63 12.14
CA PHE A 224 -1.38 13.20 11.83
C PHE A 224 -1.16 13.21 10.31
N GLN A 225 0.09 13.09 9.88
CA GLN A 225 0.43 12.89 8.47
C GLN A 225 0.61 11.40 8.19
N ASP A 226 -0.14 10.87 7.20
CA ASP A 226 0.14 9.55 6.62
C ASP A 226 1.26 9.72 5.60
N LYS A 227 2.47 9.33 5.98
CA LYS A 227 3.68 9.52 5.18
C LYS A 227 4.15 8.21 4.57
N LEU A 228 4.31 8.22 3.26
CA LEU A 228 4.83 7.09 2.49
C LEU A 228 6.09 7.48 1.73
N ILE A 229 7.07 6.58 1.70
CA ILE A 229 8.16 6.64 0.73
C ILE A 229 7.68 6.02 -0.58
N CYS A 230 7.96 6.70 -1.66
CA CYS A 230 7.71 6.28 -3.03
C CYS A 230 9.05 5.99 -3.72
N LEU A 231 9.27 4.73 -4.11
CA LEU A 231 10.41 4.32 -4.93
C LEU A 231 9.93 4.19 -6.38
N VAL A 232 10.56 4.90 -7.29
CA VAL A 232 10.28 4.85 -8.72
C VAL A 232 11.44 4.15 -9.42
N LEU A 233 11.18 2.96 -9.97
CA LEU A 233 12.16 2.13 -10.65
C LEU A 233 11.84 2.09 -12.14
N ASN A 234 12.81 2.45 -12.98
CA ASN A 234 12.69 2.37 -14.43
C ASN A 234 12.99 0.93 -14.92
N ARG A 235 12.59 0.66 -16.16
CA ARG A 235 12.93 -0.60 -16.85
C ARG A 235 14.43 -0.85 -16.91
#